data_5852e6dd9baccbecd123f7529e69e71a
#
_entry.id   5852e6dd9baccbecd123f7529e69e71a
#
_cell.length_a   1.000
_cell.length_b   1.000
_cell.length_c   1.000
_cell.angle_alpha   90.00
_cell.angle_beta   90.00
_cell.angle_gamma   90.00
#
_symmetry.space_group_name_H-M   'P 1'
#
loop_
_entity.id
_entity.type
_entity.pdbx_description
1 polymer ?
#
loop_
_entity_poly.entity_id
_entity_poly.type
_entity_poly.pdbx_seq_one_letter_code
_entity_poly.pdbx_strand_id
1 'polypeptide(L)'
;NYYEFSNFVCNYPSAKFLYVIRNPIQMLESWIAGYSNKINKTTDSFQNKIWFNLIVKRITRVFHYMYNPFNDLFETRGVKLEDIKRNYQDLVPELKNWIGVDYNPALEKSEFLKLKFSRPSASLDMISGFDTRSIDIKKGRFFSNRDIEILETLFWPFMKLYGYTEVSEKEFCRNLKKIKPFINEPLDIEVNYFSNFENNNINIKETSSFRLLHQNLLNAWNTLDQNMTYPYLIKKL
;
A
#
# COMPACT_ATOMS: atom_id res chain seq x y z
N ASN A 1 3.24 0.72 -14.02
CA ASN A 1 3.27 0.05 -15.31
C ASN A 1 4.53 -0.81 -15.38
N TYR A 2 4.40 -2.15 -15.40
CA TYR A 2 5.52 -3.09 -15.49
C TYR A 2 6.39 -2.83 -16.75
N TYR A 3 5.76 -2.43 -17.85
CA TYR A 3 6.45 -2.13 -19.09
C TYR A 3 7.36 -0.90 -18.99
N GLU A 4 6.94 0.13 -18.27
CA GLU A 4 7.78 1.32 -18.06
C GLU A 4 8.97 1.01 -17.16
N PHE A 5 8.76 0.15 -16.16
CA PHE A 5 9.82 -0.28 -15.25
C PHE A 5 10.84 -1.18 -15.96
N SER A 6 10.40 -2.14 -16.76
CA SER A 6 11.30 -3.00 -17.53
C SER A 6 12.16 -2.21 -18.50
N ASN A 7 11.58 -1.25 -19.22
CA ASN A 7 12.34 -0.36 -20.10
C ASN A 7 13.35 0.49 -19.34
N PHE A 8 12.99 1.00 -18.18
CA PHE A 8 13.92 1.77 -17.35
C PHE A 8 15.10 0.90 -16.91
N VAL A 9 14.83 -0.30 -16.43
CA VAL A 9 15.84 -1.23 -15.93
C VAL A 9 16.80 -1.70 -17.04
N CYS A 10 16.32 -1.97 -18.24
CA CYS A 10 17.17 -2.32 -19.38
C CYS A 10 18.19 -1.22 -19.71
N ASN A 11 17.80 0.05 -19.53
CA ASN A 11 18.68 1.19 -19.80
C ASN A 11 19.56 1.58 -18.61
N TYR A 12 19.17 1.23 -17.38
CA TYR A 12 19.86 1.60 -16.13
C TYR A 12 20.03 0.37 -15.22
N PRO A 13 20.85 -0.62 -15.58
CA PRO A 13 20.96 -1.89 -14.83
C PRO A 13 21.55 -1.73 -13.43
N SER A 14 22.27 -0.65 -13.16
CA SER A 14 22.84 -0.33 -11.85
C SER A 14 21.99 0.63 -11.03
N ALA A 15 20.76 0.91 -11.45
CA ALA A 15 19.88 1.80 -10.72
C ALA A 15 19.50 1.21 -9.34
N LYS A 16 19.49 2.08 -8.34
CA LYS A 16 19.02 1.78 -6.99
C LYS A 16 17.58 2.25 -6.83
N PHE A 17 16.73 1.43 -6.22
CA PHE A 17 15.32 1.72 -6.06
C PHE A 17 14.97 1.91 -4.59
N LEU A 18 14.56 3.11 -4.23
CA LEU A 18 14.09 3.43 -2.89
C LEU A 18 12.56 3.47 -2.86
N TYR A 19 11.96 2.59 -2.07
CA TYR A 19 10.53 2.58 -1.81
C TYR A 19 10.22 3.31 -0.51
N VAL A 20 9.29 4.25 -0.57
CA VAL A 20 8.70 4.84 0.64
C VAL A 20 7.58 3.92 1.12
N ILE A 21 7.83 3.31 2.26
CA ILE A 21 6.96 2.32 2.89
C ILE A 21 6.03 3.00 3.90
N ARG A 22 4.81 2.52 3.97
CA ARG A 22 3.82 2.93 4.97
C ARG A 22 3.01 1.70 5.41
N ASN A 23 2.38 1.78 6.60
CA ASN A 23 1.42 0.76 7.00
C ASN A 23 0.39 0.53 5.88
N PRO A 24 0.24 -0.72 5.37
CA PRO A 24 -0.58 -1.00 4.18
C PRO A 24 -2.04 -0.61 4.36
N ILE A 25 -2.62 -0.86 5.53
CA ILE A 25 -4.03 -0.53 5.80
C ILE A 25 -4.23 0.99 5.79
N GLN A 26 -3.37 1.74 6.48
CA GLN A 26 -3.44 3.20 6.48
C GLN A 26 -3.24 3.80 5.08
N MET A 27 -2.36 3.20 4.29
CA MET A 27 -2.14 3.63 2.91
C MET A 27 -3.39 3.39 2.05
N LEU A 28 -4.01 2.22 2.14
CA LEU A 28 -5.24 1.89 1.44
C LEU A 28 -6.38 2.82 1.84
N GLU A 29 -6.60 3.03 3.15
CA GLU A 29 -7.65 3.93 3.63
C GLU A 29 -7.43 5.39 3.19
N SER A 30 -6.18 5.84 3.17
CA SER A 30 -5.85 7.18 2.64
C SER A 30 -6.20 7.32 1.16
N TRP A 31 -5.98 6.28 0.36
CA TRP A 31 -6.36 6.28 -1.06
C TRP A 31 -7.88 6.22 -1.24
N ILE A 32 -8.56 5.36 -0.48
CA ILE A 32 -10.02 5.26 -0.53
C ILE A 32 -10.65 6.59 -0.13
N ALA A 33 -10.14 7.27 0.90
CA ALA A 33 -10.60 8.60 1.28
C ALA A 33 -10.49 9.62 0.12
N GLY A 34 -9.41 9.57 -0.63
CA GLY A 34 -9.24 10.41 -1.82
C GLY A 34 -10.24 10.11 -2.93
N TYR A 35 -10.63 8.85 -3.09
CA TYR A 35 -11.60 8.42 -4.09
C TYR A 35 -13.04 8.57 -3.63
N SER A 36 -13.35 8.31 -2.36
CA SER A 36 -14.71 8.42 -1.81
C SER A 36 -15.28 9.82 -1.97
N ASN A 37 -14.46 10.86 -1.82
CA ASN A 37 -14.86 12.23 -2.08
C ASN A 37 -15.28 12.49 -3.54
N LYS A 38 -14.78 11.68 -4.48
CA LYS A 38 -15.14 11.76 -5.91
C LYS A 38 -16.38 10.90 -6.21
N ILE A 39 -16.47 9.72 -5.60
CA ILE A 39 -17.64 8.83 -5.71
C ILE A 39 -18.90 9.56 -5.21
N ASN A 40 -18.81 10.16 -4.02
CA ASN A 40 -19.96 10.85 -3.41
C ASN A 40 -20.41 12.12 -4.14
N LYS A 41 -19.60 12.62 -5.08
CA LYS A 41 -19.93 13.82 -5.89
C LYS A 41 -20.56 13.49 -7.25
N THR A 42 -20.57 12.23 -7.63
CA THR A 42 -21.15 11.81 -8.91
C THR A 42 -22.34 10.90 -8.69
N THR A 43 -23.41 11.19 -9.39
CA THR A 43 -24.62 10.35 -9.47
C THR A 43 -24.52 9.29 -10.58
N ASP A 44 -23.45 9.36 -11.39
CA ASP A 44 -23.22 8.43 -12.49
C ASP A 44 -22.71 7.08 -11.98
N SER A 45 -23.54 6.06 -12.14
CA SER A 45 -23.22 4.68 -11.75
C SER A 45 -21.98 4.13 -12.48
N PHE A 46 -21.73 4.55 -13.71
CA PHE A 46 -20.58 4.15 -14.50
C PHE A 46 -19.27 4.72 -13.91
N GLN A 47 -19.27 5.98 -13.53
CA GLN A 47 -18.13 6.62 -12.88
C GLN A 47 -17.83 5.98 -11.53
N ASN A 48 -18.85 5.67 -10.74
CA ASN A 48 -18.71 4.98 -9.47
C ASN A 48 -18.05 3.61 -9.64
N LYS A 49 -18.44 2.85 -10.66
CA LYS A 49 -17.84 1.55 -10.99
C LYS A 49 -16.35 1.68 -11.36
N ILE A 50 -15.98 2.71 -12.11
CA ILE A 50 -14.58 3.00 -12.43
C ILE A 50 -13.77 3.26 -11.15
N TRP A 51 -14.30 4.08 -10.23
CA TRP A 51 -13.63 4.38 -8.97
C TRP A 51 -13.43 3.15 -8.10
N PHE A 52 -14.43 2.29 -8.01
CA PHE A 52 -14.29 1.03 -7.27
C PHE A 52 -13.22 0.12 -7.88
N ASN A 53 -13.21 -0.04 -9.19
CA ASN A 53 -12.15 -0.78 -9.89
C ASN A 53 -10.74 -0.23 -9.60
N LEU A 54 -10.61 1.09 -9.44
CA LEU A 54 -9.34 1.70 -9.06
C LEU A 54 -8.95 1.35 -7.62
N ILE A 55 -9.90 1.28 -6.68
CA ILE A 55 -9.67 0.83 -5.31
C ILE A 55 -9.17 -0.62 -5.30
N VAL A 56 -9.87 -1.52 -5.98
CA VAL A 56 -9.48 -2.93 -6.14
C VAL A 56 -8.08 -3.06 -6.72
N LYS A 57 -7.79 -2.34 -7.81
CA LYS A 57 -6.44 -2.31 -8.41
C LYS A 57 -5.37 -1.80 -7.43
N ARG A 58 -5.72 -0.88 -6.52
CA ARG A 58 -4.77 -0.40 -5.51
C ARG A 58 -4.48 -1.46 -4.45
N ILE A 59 -5.50 -2.16 -3.96
CA ILE A 59 -5.31 -3.27 -3.02
C ILE A 59 -4.41 -4.34 -3.67
N THR A 60 -4.73 -4.76 -4.90
CA THR A 60 -3.92 -5.71 -5.67
C THR A 60 -2.46 -5.24 -5.84
N ARG A 61 -2.25 -3.96 -6.15
CA ARG A 61 -0.90 -3.40 -6.30
C ARG A 61 -0.08 -3.45 -5.01
N VAL A 62 -0.71 -3.34 -3.84
CA VAL A 62 0.03 -3.47 -2.57
C VAL A 62 0.70 -4.84 -2.48
N PHE A 63 0.00 -5.91 -2.83
CA PHE A 63 0.60 -7.24 -2.89
C PHE A 63 1.78 -7.30 -3.87
N HIS A 64 1.63 -6.73 -5.07
CA HIS A 64 2.71 -6.71 -6.07
C HIS A 64 3.93 -5.89 -5.63
N TYR A 65 3.75 -4.81 -4.86
CA TYR A 65 4.90 -4.06 -4.34
C TYR A 65 5.62 -4.80 -3.23
N MET A 66 4.90 -5.54 -2.41
CA MET A 66 5.48 -6.24 -1.27
C MET A 66 6.43 -7.36 -1.67
N TYR A 67 6.08 -8.14 -2.68
CA TYR A 67 6.83 -9.31 -3.13
C TYR A 67 6.96 -9.32 -4.66
N ASN A 68 7.93 -8.62 -5.15
CA ASN A 68 8.22 -8.55 -6.58
C ASN A 68 9.60 -9.16 -6.83
N PRO A 69 9.76 -10.07 -7.81
CA PRO A 69 11.07 -10.59 -8.20
C PRO A 69 12.10 -9.50 -8.50
N PHE A 70 11.68 -8.34 -8.96
CA PHE A 70 12.58 -7.18 -9.16
C PHE A 70 13.28 -6.72 -7.88
N ASN A 71 12.72 -7.00 -6.70
CA ASN A 71 13.34 -6.60 -5.43
C ASN A 71 14.67 -7.34 -5.16
N ASP A 72 14.88 -8.50 -5.77
CA ASP A 72 16.14 -9.24 -5.69
C ASP A 72 17.04 -9.03 -6.93
N LEU A 73 16.45 -8.69 -8.08
CA LEU A 73 17.21 -8.41 -9.29
C LEU A 73 17.94 -7.06 -9.25
N PHE A 74 17.43 -6.13 -8.44
CA PHE A 74 17.97 -4.77 -8.31
C PHE A 74 18.27 -4.44 -6.87
N GLU A 75 19.16 -3.47 -6.69
CA GLU A 75 19.46 -2.95 -5.35
C GLU A 75 18.28 -2.11 -4.85
N THR A 76 17.35 -2.80 -4.18
CA THR A 76 16.08 -2.25 -3.72
C THR A 76 16.07 -2.13 -2.21
N ARG A 77 15.66 -0.98 -1.68
CA ARG A 77 15.48 -0.73 -0.24
C ARG A 77 14.14 -0.04 0.02
N GLY A 78 13.61 -0.30 1.19
CA GLY A 78 12.42 0.36 1.71
C GLY A 78 12.72 1.19 2.93
N VAL A 79 12.15 2.38 3.00
CA VAL A 79 12.24 3.28 4.14
C VAL A 79 10.84 3.67 4.60
N LYS A 80 10.61 3.68 5.91
CA LYS A 80 9.30 4.04 6.45
C LYS A 80 9.03 5.54 6.24
N LEU A 81 7.84 5.86 5.78
CA LEU A 81 7.39 7.25 5.67
C LEU A 81 7.46 7.97 7.02
N GLU A 82 7.15 7.25 8.08
CA GLU A 82 7.20 7.74 9.45
C GLU A 82 8.61 8.15 9.85
N ASP A 83 9.63 7.34 9.49
CA ASP A 83 11.04 7.63 9.78
C ASP A 83 11.52 8.83 8.96
N ILE A 84 11.15 8.92 7.66
CA ILE A 84 11.44 10.11 6.84
C ILE A 84 10.86 11.38 7.49
N LYS A 85 9.70 11.28 8.12
CA LYS A 85 9.00 12.46 8.64
C LYS A 85 9.37 12.84 10.08
N ARG A 86 9.75 11.85 10.90
CA ARG A 86 10.07 12.07 12.32
C ARG A 86 11.57 12.08 12.61
N ASN A 87 12.31 11.19 11.93
CA ASN A 87 13.69 10.85 12.24
C ASN A 87 14.60 10.97 11.01
N TYR A 88 14.32 11.92 10.11
CA TYR A 88 15.09 12.03 8.86
C TYR A 88 16.58 12.25 9.10
N GLN A 89 16.96 12.88 10.22
CA GLN A 89 18.37 13.15 10.56
C GLN A 89 19.15 11.84 10.76
N ASP A 90 18.53 10.83 11.36
CA ASP A 90 19.13 9.50 11.53
C ASP A 90 19.15 8.72 10.20
N LEU A 91 18.14 8.94 9.37
CA LEU A 91 17.97 8.26 8.09
C LEU A 91 18.93 8.79 6.99
N VAL A 92 19.21 10.09 6.98
CA VAL A 92 20.02 10.72 5.91
C VAL A 92 21.41 10.10 5.77
N PRO A 93 22.17 9.80 6.84
CA PRO A 93 23.46 9.12 6.74
C PRO A 93 23.36 7.73 6.10
N GLU A 94 22.36 6.93 6.49
CA GLU A 94 22.15 5.59 5.92
C GLU A 94 21.78 5.68 4.44
N LEU A 95 20.87 6.58 4.10
CA LEU A 95 20.43 6.82 2.72
C LEU A 95 21.58 7.29 1.83
N LYS A 96 22.39 8.25 2.31
CA LYS A 96 23.59 8.73 1.64
C LYS A 96 24.57 7.60 1.34
N ASN A 97 24.88 6.80 2.35
CA ASN A 97 25.81 5.68 2.22
C ASN A 97 25.29 4.65 1.21
N TRP A 98 23.99 4.33 1.28
CA TRP A 98 23.39 3.39 0.36
C TRP A 98 23.34 3.93 -1.08
N ILE A 99 22.96 5.19 -1.30
CA ILE A 99 22.93 5.80 -2.65
C ILE A 99 24.35 5.95 -3.18
N GLY A 100 25.33 6.24 -2.32
CA GLY A 100 26.72 6.51 -2.69
C GLY A 100 26.95 7.96 -3.11
N VAL A 101 26.30 8.89 -2.43
CA VAL A 101 26.43 10.35 -2.69
C VAL A 101 27.00 11.07 -1.48
N ASP A 102 27.63 12.21 -1.73
CA ASP A 102 28.07 13.08 -0.65
C ASP A 102 26.89 13.77 0.04
N TYR A 103 27.12 14.13 1.30
CA TYR A 103 26.11 14.87 2.04
C TYR A 103 25.82 16.21 1.37
N ASN A 104 24.53 16.51 1.21
CA ASN A 104 24.06 17.80 0.75
C ASN A 104 22.91 18.25 1.65
N PRO A 105 22.94 19.48 2.20
CA PRO A 105 21.86 20.02 3.03
C PRO A 105 20.47 20.03 2.36
N ALA A 106 20.41 19.93 1.03
CA ALA A 106 19.15 19.79 0.31
C ALA A 106 18.42 18.47 0.63
N LEU A 107 19.13 17.42 1.09
CA LEU A 107 18.53 16.17 1.52
C LEU A 107 17.69 16.32 2.79
N GLU A 108 17.91 17.38 3.56
CA GLU A 108 17.18 17.67 4.80
C GLU A 108 15.93 18.53 4.57
N LYS A 109 15.67 18.93 3.33
CA LYS A 109 14.58 19.85 3.01
C LYS A 109 13.60 19.20 2.06
N SER A 110 12.31 19.29 2.42
CA SER A 110 11.22 18.93 1.52
C SER A 110 10.91 20.11 0.56
N GLU A 111 11.86 20.42 -0.30
CA GLU A 111 11.76 21.52 -1.27
C GLU A 111 12.11 21.01 -2.67
N PHE A 112 11.42 21.50 -3.68
CA PHE A 112 11.79 21.29 -5.07
C PHE A 112 12.13 22.64 -5.70
N LEU A 113 13.37 22.83 -6.13
CA LEU A 113 13.88 24.08 -6.72
C LEU A 113 13.65 25.31 -5.83
N LYS A 114 13.82 25.18 -4.51
CA LYS A 114 13.52 26.20 -3.50
C LYS A 114 12.03 26.59 -3.41
N LEU A 115 11.15 25.87 -4.08
CA LEU A 115 9.71 26.05 -3.97
C LEU A 115 9.17 25.21 -2.82
N LYS A 116 8.37 25.83 -1.97
CA LYS A 116 7.64 25.10 -0.92
C LYS A 116 6.58 24.25 -1.57
N PHE A 117 6.50 22.99 -1.14
CA PHE A 117 5.51 22.06 -1.68
C PHE A 117 4.14 22.34 -1.06
N SER A 118 3.15 22.64 -1.89
CA SER A 118 1.74 22.72 -1.48
C SER A 118 1.01 21.45 -1.90
N ARG A 119 0.22 20.87 -0.97
CA ARG A 119 -0.70 19.79 -1.33
C ARG A 119 -1.88 20.34 -2.13
N PRO A 120 -2.21 19.78 -3.31
CA PRO A 120 -3.37 20.22 -4.10
C PRO A 120 -4.72 19.94 -3.44
N SER A 121 -4.78 19.24 -2.29
CA SER A 121 -6.01 18.57 -1.89
C SER A 121 -6.63 18.95 -0.55
N ALA A 122 -6.02 19.76 0.33
CA ALA A 122 -6.62 19.89 1.67
C ALA A 122 -6.44 21.23 2.39
N SER A 123 -5.39 21.97 2.16
CA SER A 123 -5.20 23.30 2.72
C SER A 123 -4.22 24.08 1.86
N LEU A 124 -4.45 25.35 1.71
CA LEU A 124 -3.52 26.30 1.06
C LEU A 124 -2.26 26.53 1.91
N ASP A 125 -2.09 25.79 3.01
CA ASP A 125 -0.95 25.92 3.89
C ASP A 125 0.29 25.37 3.21
N MET A 126 1.25 26.25 2.98
CA MET A 126 2.56 25.87 2.48
C MET A 126 3.29 25.04 3.53
N ILE A 127 3.61 23.79 3.19
CA ILE A 127 4.33 22.88 4.09
C ILE A 127 5.82 23.22 3.98
N SER A 128 6.41 23.58 5.12
CA SER A 128 7.84 23.73 5.29
C SER A 128 8.34 22.51 6.05
N GLY A 129 9.30 21.78 5.48
CA GLY A 129 9.83 20.56 6.06
C GLY A 129 8.94 19.33 5.91
N PHE A 130 9.13 18.34 6.76
CA PHE A 130 8.38 17.08 6.74
C PHE A 130 7.10 17.17 7.59
N ASP A 131 5.95 17.22 6.96
CA ASP A 131 4.66 17.28 7.64
C ASP A 131 4.29 15.94 8.30
N THR A 132 4.19 15.93 9.62
CA THR A 132 3.85 14.73 10.41
C THR A 132 2.35 14.46 10.53
N ARG A 133 1.48 15.41 10.19
CA ARG A 133 0.01 15.30 10.33
C ARG A 133 -0.60 14.08 9.60
N SER A 134 0.05 13.58 8.57
CA SER A 134 -0.42 12.43 7.81
C SER A 134 0.06 11.09 8.32
N ILE A 135 0.81 11.05 9.42
CA ILE A 135 1.35 9.79 9.98
C ILE A 135 0.28 9.05 10.77
N ASP A 136 -0.53 9.76 11.54
CA ASP A 136 -1.47 9.18 12.51
C ASP A 136 -2.89 9.03 11.95
N ILE A 137 -3.02 8.43 10.76
CA ILE A 137 -4.34 8.13 10.18
C ILE A 137 -4.93 6.93 10.93
N LYS A 138 -6.15 7.11 11.48
CA LYS A 138 -6.89 6.04 12.14
C LYS A 138 -7.26 4.94 11.14
N LYS A 139 -7.12 3.68 11.56
CA LYS A 139 -7.63 2.51 10.83
C LYS A 139 -9.15 2.36 11.06
N GLY A 140 -9.83 1.63 10.18
CA GLY A 140 -11.24 1.29 10.36
C GLY A 140 -12.22 2.38 9.90
N ARG A 141 -11.77 3.25 8.99
CA ARG A 141 -12.65 4.25 8.37
C ARG A 141 -13.50 3.67 7.23
N PHE A 142 -12.94 2.76 6.47
CA PHE A 142 -13.57 2.17 5.28
C PHE A 142 -13.63 0.65 5.33
N PHE A 143 -12.63 0.02 5.92
CA PHE A 143 -12.58 -1.41 6.12
C PHE A 143 -13.26 -1.80 7.42
N SER A 144 -14.09 -2.85 7.39
CA SER A 144 -14.62 -3.49 8.59
C SER A 144 -13.50 -4.17 9.39
N ASN A 145 -13.80 -4.56 10.63
CA ASN A 145 -12.87 -5.35 11.44
C ASN A 145 -12.50 -6.68 10.75
N ARG A 146 -13.45 -7.31 10.03
CA ARG A 146 -13.22 -8.53 9.26
C ARG A 146 -12.26 -8.27 8.10
N ASP A 147 -12.47 -7.21 7.33
CA ASP A 147 -11.60 -6.85 6.22
C ASP A 147 -10.19 -6.53 6.70
N ILE A 148 -10.08 -5.79 7.82
CA ILE A 148 -8.80 -5.48 8.45
C ILE A 148 -8.09 -6.76 8.89
N GLU A 149 -8.78 -7.69 9.55
CA GLU A 149 -8.20 -8.96 9.99
C GLU A 149 -7.66 -9.78 8.81
N ILE A 150 -8.41 -9.87 7.71
CA ILE A 150 -7.97 -10.54 6.49
C ILE A 150 -6.72 -9.87 5.91
N LEU A 151 -6.78 -8.58 5.68
CA LEU A 151 -5.69 -7.84 5.04
C LEU A 151 -4.45 -7.77 5.91
N GLU A 152 -4.57 -7.51 7.22
CA GLU A 152 -3.42 -7.48 8.14
C GLU A 152 -2.76 -8.86 8.25
N THR A 153 -3.55 -9.93 8.23
CA THR A 153 -2.99 -11.29 8.22
C THR A 153 -2.21 -11.55 6.94
N LEU A 154 -2.76 -11.18 5.78
CA LEU A 154 -2.06 -11.36 4.51
C LEU A 154 -0.85 -10.42 4.36
N PHE A 155 -0.87 -9.25 4.99
CA PHE A 155 0.26 -8.31 4.98
C PHE A 155 1.26 -8.54 6.11
N TRP A 156 1.03 -9.52 6.99
CA TRP A 156 1.81 -9.71 8.21
C TRP A 156 3.32 -9.78 7.99
N PRO A 157 3.89 -10.55 7.02
CA PRO A 157 5.35 -10.62 6.84
C PRO A 157 5.98 -9.26 6.56
N PHE A 158 5.31 -8.47 5.72
CA PHE A 158 5.73 -7.11 5.41
C PHE A 158 5.59 -6.19 6.64
N MET A 159 4.44 -6.26 7.33
CA MET A 159 4.20 -5.45 8.52
C MET A 159 5.17 -5.80 9.65
N LYS A 160 5.54 -7.07 9.80
CA LYS A 160 6.52 -7.53 10.79
C LYS A 160 7.92 -7.01 10.46
N LEU A 161 8.34 -7.12 9.21
CA LEU A 161 9.65 -6.63 8.74
C LEU A 161 9.84 -5.13 9.03
N TYR A 162 8.78 -4.32 8.84
CA TYR A 162 8.83 -2.88 9.04
C TYR A 162 8.37 -2.40 10.42
N GLY A 163 8.05 -3.31 11.35
CA GLY A 163 7.64 -2.94 12.71
C GLY A 163 6.27 -2.26 12.78
N TYR A 164 5.32 -2.67 11.92
CA TYR A 164 3.92 -2.20 11.95
C TYR A 164 2.99 -3.13 12.72
N THR A 165 3.47 -4.28 13.18
CA THR A 165 2.71 -5.25 13.96
C THR A 165 3.57 -5.93 15.01
N GLU A 166 2.98 -6.17 16.18
CA GLU A 166 3.56 -6.96 17.26
C GLU A 166 3.02 -8.41 17.27
N VAL A 167 2.14 -8.77 16.34
CA VAL A 167 1.60 -10.13 16.22
C VAL A 167 2.74 -11.12 16.06
N SER A 168 2.77 -12.11 16.95
CA SER A 168 3.77 -13.18 16.93
C SER A 168 3.53 -14.14 15.77
N GLU A 169 4.57 -14.89 15.39
CA GLU A 169 4.46 -15.92 14.34
C GLU A 169 3.41 -16.98 14.68
N LYS A 170 3.36 -17.43 15.94
CA LYS A 170 2.34 -18.38 16.42
C LYS A 170 0.91 -17.83 16.26
N GLU A 171 0.73 -16.56 16.56
CA GLU A 171 -0.56 -15.90 16.40
C GLU A 171 -0.91 -15.68 14.93
N PHE A 172 0.07 -15.30 14.12
CA PHE A 172 -0.08 -15.20 12.68
C PHE A 172 -0.54 -16.52 12.05
N CYS A 173 0.09 -17.66 12.39
CA CYS A 173 -0.33 -18.98 11.91
C CYS A 173 -1.78 -19.31 12.27
N ARG A 174 -2.21 -18.93 13.49
CA ARG A 174 -3.60 -19.10 13.93
C ARG A 174 -4.54 -18.22 13.09
N ASN A 175 -4.17 -16.95 12.89
CA ASN A 175 -4.96 -16.00 12.12
C ASN A 175 -5.06 -16.43 10.64
N LEU A 176 -3.96 -16.93 10.06
CA LEU A 176 -3.94 -17.42 8.67
C LEU A 176 -4.95 -18.56 8.45
N LYS A 177 -5.03 -19.50 9.40
CA LYS A 177 -6.05 -20.56 9.37
C LYS A 177 -7.46 -20.02 9.55
N LYS A 178 -7.63 -19.04 10.45
CA LYS A 178 -8.92 -18.40 10.75
C LYS A 178 -9.52 -17.70 9.55
N ILE A 179 -8.71 -17.00 8.76
CA ILE A 179 -9.19 -16.21 7.60
C ILE A 179 -9.50 -17.07 6.36
N LYS A 180 -9.02 -18.32 6.31
CA LYS A 180 -9.19 -19.21 5.15
C LYS A 180 -10.61 -19.27 4.59
N PRO A 181 -11.68 -19.45 5.41
CA PRO A 181 -13.04 -19.51 4.91
C PRO A 181 -13.52 -18.23 4.21
N PHE A 182 -12.92 -17.10 4.55
CA PHE A 182 -13.33 -15.79 4.08
C PHE A 182 -12.59 -15.33 2.81
N ILE A 183 -11.55 -16.03 2.39
CA ILE A 183 -10.72 -15.63 1.22
C ILE A 183 -11.54 -15.62 -0.08
N ASN A 184 -12.55 -16.49 -0.21
CA ASN A 184 -13.42 -16.57 -1.38
C ASN A 184 -14.77 -15.87 -1.18
N GLU A 185 -14.94 -15.16 -0.06
CA GLU A 185 -16.15 -14.38 0.20
C GLU A 185 -15.89 -12.90 -0.02
N PRO A 186 -16.87 -12.12 -0.52
CA PRO A 186 -16.70 -10.69 -0.70
C PRO A 186 -16.26 -10.00 0.59
N LEU A 187 -15.32 -9.09 0.50
CA LEU A 187 -14.99 -8.19 1.58
C LEU A 187 -16.19 -7.29 1.90
N ASP A 188 -16.30 -6.85 3.15
CA ASP A 188 -17.40 -5.98 3.56
C ASP A 188 -17.39 -4.65 2.79
N ILE A 189 -16.21 -4.15 2.42
CA ILE A 189 -16.09 -2.97 1.56
C ILE A 189 -16.69 -3.21 0.17
N GLU A 190 -16.60 -4.43 -0.38
CA GLU A 190 -17.23 -4.79 -1.66
C GLU A 190 -18.75 -4.84 -1.51
N VAL A 191 -19.24 -5.51 -0.46
CA VAL A 191 -20.67 -5.60 -0.16
C VAL A 191 -21.27 -4.22 0.03
N ASN A 192 -20.65 -3.38 0.86
CA ASN A 192 -21.11 -2.01 1.12
C ASN A 192 -21.11 -1.14 -0.14
N TYR A 193 -20.12 -1.35 -1.02
CA TYR A 193 -20.06 -0.62 -2.28
C TYR A 193 -21.22 -1.01 -3.20
N PHE A 194 -21.46 -2.30 -3.40
CA PHE A 194 -22.48 -2.78 -4.33
C PHE A 194 -23.91 -2.63 -3.79
N SER A 195 -24.13 -2.61 -2.47
CA SER A 195 -25.43 -2.36 -1.86
C SER A 195 -25.96 -0.95 -2.09
N ASN A 196 -25.09 0.00 -2.38
CA ASN A 196 -25.47 1.39 -2.67
C ASN A 196 -25.93 1.63 -4.12
N PHE A 197 -25.93 0.59 -4.98
CA PHE A 197 -26.50 0.70 -6.34
C PHE A 197 -27.97 0.29 -6.34
N GLU A 198 -28.79 1.11 -6.95
CA GLU A 198 -30.26 0.93 -7.04
C GLU A 198 -30.70 -0.38 -7.69
N ASN A 199 -29.84 -1.06 -8.44
CA ASN A 199 -30.10 -2.38 -9.04
C ASN A 199 -29.48 -3.49 -8.19
N ASN A 200 -30.18 -3.92 -7.15
CA ASN A 200 -29.76 -4.93 -6.17
C ASN A 200 -29.51 -6.36 -6.71
N ASN A 201 -29.45 -6.58 -8.02
CA ASN A 201 -29.24 -7.90 -8.61
C ASN A 201 -27.83 -8.18 -9.10
N ILE A 202 -26.84 -7.39 -8.64
CA ILE A 202 -25.45 -7.64 -9.02
C ILE A 202 -24.90 -8.80 -8.18
N ASN A 203 -24.60 -9.92 -8.83
CA ASN A 203 -23.82 -10.97 -8.21
C ASN A 203 -22.36 -10.50 -8.11
N ILE A 204 -21.94 -10.09 -6.91
CA ILE A 204 -20.59 -9.56 -6.64
C ILE A 204 -19.51 -10.54 -7.12
N LYS A 205 -19.71 -11.85 -6.88
CA LYS A 205 -18.74 -12.91 -7.24
C LYS A 205 -18.51 -13.04 -8.76
N GLU A 206 -19.44 -12.55 -9.57
CA GLU A 206 -19.31 -12.56 -11.03
C GLU A 206 -18.58 -11.33 -11.59
N THR A 207 -18.35 -10.32 -10.76
CA THR A 207 -17.66 -9.10 -11.23
C THR A 207 -16.18 -9.35 -11.50
N SER A 208 -15.65 -8.65 -12.49
CA SER A 208 -14.20 -8.69 -12.79
C SER A 208 -13.35 -8.17 -11.64
N SER A 209 -13.88 -7.21 -10.88
CA SER A 209 -13.22 -6.65 -9.69
C SER A 209 -13.04 -7.70 -8.60
N PHE A 210 -14.11 -8.44 -8.29
CA PHE A 210 -14.08 -9.55 -7.35
C PHE A 210 -13.04 -10.59 -7.77
N ARG A 211 -13.14 -11.07 -9.01
CA ARG A 211 -12.19 -12.09 -9.52
C ARG A 211 -10.74 -11.65 -9.41
N LEU A 212 -10.45 -10.40 -9.79
CA LEU A 212 -9.10 -9.85 -9.69
C LEU A 212 -8.61 -9.78 -8.24
N LEU A 213 -9.42 -9.25 -7.33
CA LEU A 213 -9.04 -9.09 -5.93
C LEU A 213 -8.85 -10.45 -5.26
N HIS A 214 -9.87 -11.31 -5.35
CA HIS A 214 -9.87 -12.59 -4.63
C HIS A 214 -8.86 -13.59 -5.16
N GLN A 215 -8.52 -13.56 -6.46
CA GLN A 215 -7.39 -14.31 -6.97
C GLN A 215 -6.06 -13.88 -6.32
N ASN A 216 -5.88 -12.58 -6.09
CA ASN A 216 -4.68 -12.10 -5.40
C ASN A 216 -4.69 -12.44 -3.91
N LEU A 217 -5.84 -12.34 -3.21
CA LEU A 217 -5.95 -12.76 -1.82
C LEU A 217 -5.68 -14.26 -1.66
N LEU A 218 -6.22 -15.08 -2.55
CA LEU A 218 -6.00 -16.53 -2.55
C LEU A 218 -4.54 -16.89 -2.83
N ASN A 219 -3.91 -16.26 -3.83
CA ASN A 219 -2.50 -16.46 -4.12
C ASN A 219 -1.62 -16.07 -2.93
N ALA A 220 -1.93 -14.94 -2.30
CA ALA A 220 -1.23 -14.48 -1.10
C ALA A 220 -1.38 -15.49 0.04
N TRP A 221 -2.61 -15.94 0.30
CA TRP A 221 -2.90 -16.93 1.33
C TRP A 221 -2.13 -18.24 1.08
N ASN A 222 -2.19 -18.80 -0.14
CA ASN A 222 -1.49 -20.02 -0.51
C ASN A 222 0.04 -19.88 -0.32
N THR A 223 0.61 -18.74 -0.71
CA THR A 223 2.04 -18.47 -0.54
C THR A 223 2.42 -18.47 0.94
N LEU A 224 1.62 -17.85 1.79
CA LEU A 224 1.86 -17.78 3.23
C LEU A 224 1.64 -19.13 3.94
N ASP A 225 0.65 -19.90 3.51
CA ASP A 225 0.37 -21.23 4.07
C ASP A 225 1.53 -22.23 3.80
N GLN A 226 2.20 -22.05 2.66
CA GLN A 226 3.34 -22.90 2.27
C GLN A 226 4.68 -22.41 2.84
N ASN A 227 4.92 -21.11 2.85
CA ASN A 227 6.26 -20.55 3.07
C ASN A 227 6.36 -19.65 4.31
N MET A 228 5.25 -19.31 4.97
CA MET A 228 5.17 -18.41 6.13
C MET A 228 5.60 -16.96 5.82
N THR A 229 6.10 -16.70 4.64
CA THR A 229 6.55 -15.37 4.17
C THR A 229 6.37 -15.25 2.66
N TYR A 230 6.52 -14.05 2.15
CA TYR A 230 6.60 -13.82 0.70
C TYR A 230 8.05 -13.91 0.22
N PRO A 231 8.28 -14.51 -0.95
CA PRO A 231 9.55 -14.35 -1.64
C PRO A 231 9.73 -12.87 -2.04
N TYR A 232 10.96 -12.41 -2.11
CA TYR A 232 11.31 -11.09 -2.67
C TYR A 232 10.71 -9.88 -1.93
N LEU A 233 10.53 -9.96 -0.61
CA LEU A 233 10.16 -8.79 0.20
C LEU A 233 11.19 -7.67 0.04
N ILE A 234 10.72 -6.42 -0.06
CA ILE A 234 11.59 -5.25 -0.10
C ILE A 234 12.40 -5.19 1.20
N LYS A 235 13.73 -5.24 1.08
CA LYS A 235 14.65 -5.17 2.22
C LYS A 235 14.59 -3.78 2.85
N LYS A 236 14.68 -3.73 4.17
CA LYS A 236 14.79 -2.45 4.89
C LYS A 236 16.13 -1.78 4.57
N LEU A 237 16.12 -0.45 4.51
CA LEU A 237 17.32 0.35 4.41
C LEU A 237 18.18 0.19 5.65
#